data_3a3b265907dec25197122a323851e8b5
#
_entry.id   3a3b265907dec25197122a323851e8b5
#
_cell.length_a   1.000
_cell.length_b   1.000
_cell.length_c   1.000
_cell.angle_alpha   90.00
_cell.angle_beta   90.00
_cell.angle_gamma   90.00
#
_symmetry.space_group_name_H-M   'P 1'
#
loop_
_entity.id
_entity.type
_entity.pdbx_description
1 polymer ?
#
loop_
_entity_poly.entity_id
_entity_poly.type
_entity_poly.pdbx_seq_one_letter_code
_entity_poly.pdbx_strand_id
1 'polypeptide(L)'
;FGLYHAAIRANRPFYVDAYQKRIMDIVAGRDKIWSKSSLYNYIEGKKPQKLIQRGTEFIANDKFIDFVSEHGYVLVARQGERFDKLLNQLPDEGRVKYLSMWNGYLDVSKAAYNPALAKSVGDDYRYMHTSGHCDMKSLDELITELDPKAIIPIHTDNPQALADLFCDKWPVILLNDGEYFAAIRDPWFDFTEAKIFAYDKPQKHYKTIDNLQNAIRTLNS
;
A
#
# COMPACT_ATOMS: atom_id res chain seq x y z
N PHE A 1 -12.78 -0.11 -0.17
CA PHE A 1 -14.20 0.07 0.22
C PHE A 1 -14.97 0.98 -0.75
N GLY A 2 -14.40 2.10 -1.24
CA GLY A 2 -15.12 3.00 -2.14
C GLY A 2 -15.70 2.31 -3.38
N LEU A 3 -14.92 1.48 -4.09
CA LEU A 3 -15.39 0.71 -5.26
C LEU A 3 -16.45 -0.33 -4.88
N TYR A 4 -16.34 -0.96 -3.72
CA TYR A 4 -17.34 -1.89 -3.22
C TYR A 4 -18.69 -1.21 -3.01
N HIS A 5 -18.70 -0.06 -2.33
CA HIS A 5 -19.92 0.71 -2.14
C HIS A 5 -20.47 1.28 -3.46
N ALA A 6 -19.62 1.65 -4.40
CA ALA A 6 -20.04 2.06 -5.72
C ALA A 6 -20.70 0.92 -6.49
N ALA A 7 -20.15 -0.29 -6.43
CA ALA A 7 -20.76 -1.47 -7.05
C ALA A 7 -22.14 -1.78 -6.46
N ILE A 8 -22.30 -1.70 -5.14
CA ILE A 8 -23.60 -1.90 -4.47
C ILE A 8 -24.60 -0.86 -4.94
N ARG A 9 -24.24 0.43 -4.95
CA ARG A 9 -25.13 1.51 -5.40
C ARG A 9 -25.54 1.36 -6.86
N ALA A 10 -24.64 0.84 -7.69
CA ALA A 10 -24.90 0.58 -9.11
C ALA A 10 -25.61 -0.77 -9.35
N ASN A 11 -25.95 -1.51 -8.30
CA ASN A 11 -26.51 -2.87 -8.36
C ASN A 11 -25.68 -3.83 -9.22
N ARG A 12 -24.35 -3.69 -9.17
CA ARG A 12 -23.42 -4.53 -9.92
C ARG A 12 -22.72 -5.54 -9.00
N PRO A 13 -22.47 -6.77 -9.47
CA PRO A 13 -21.65 -7.72 -8.73
C PRO A 13 -20.24 -7.20 -8.58
N PHE A 14 -19.65 -7.44 -7.40
CA PHE A 14 -18.28 -7.06 -7.05
C PHE A 14 -17.43 -8.33 -6.87
N TYR A 15 -16.55 -8.57 -7.84
CA TYR A 15 -15.73 -9.77 -7.87
C TYR A 15 -14.33 -9.53 -7.32
N VAL A 16 -13.91 -10.44 -6.45
CA VAL A 16 -12.58 -10.46 -5.82
C VAL A 16 -12.05 -11.88 -5.78
N ASP A 17 -10.73 -12.03 -5.82
CA ASP A 17 -10.10 -13.33 -5.57
C ASP A 17 -10.06 -13.67 -4.07
N ALA A 18 -9.58 -14.88 -3.74
CA ALA A 18 -9.51 -15.37 -2.37
C ALA A 18 -8.62 -14.49 -1.47
N TYR A 19 -7.55 -13.92 -2.01
CA TYR A 19 -6.66 -13.03 -1.25
C TYR A 19 -7.36 -11.74 -0.86
N GLN A 20 -7.94 -11.05 -1.85
CA GLN A 20 -8.65 -9.80 -1.61
C GLN A 20 -9.88 -10.02 -0.72
N LYS A 21 -10.59 -11.15 -0.93
CA LYS A 21 -11.73 -11.51 -0.10
C LYS A 21 -11.33 -11.70 1.37
N ARG A 22 -10.21 -12.36 1.64
CA ARG A 22 -9.71 -12.55 3.01
C ARG A 22 -9.39 -11.21 3.66
N ILE A 23 -8.73 -10.28 2.96
CA ILE A 23 -8.45 -8.93 3.48
C ILE A 23 -9.76 -8.23 3.86
N MET A 24 -10.76 -8.25 2.97
CA MET A 24 -12.05 -7.62 3.23
C MET A 24 -12.78 -8.28 4.41
N ASP A 25 -12.69 -9.59 4.56
CA ASP A 25 -13.29 -10.32 5.68
C ASP A 25 -12.60 -9.97 7.01
N ILE A 26 -11.26 -9.86 7.04
CA ILE A 26 -10.51 -9.44 8.24
C ILE A 26 -10.93 -8.03 8.67
N VAL A 27 -10.98 -7.09 7.73
CA VAL A 27 -11.42 -5.71 8.00
C VAL A 27 -12.87 -5.66 8.50
N ALA A 28 -13.71 -6.61 8.05
CA ALA A 28 -15.09 -6.76 8.52
C ALA A 28 -15.22 -7.60 9.82
N GLY A 29 -14.12 -7.89 10.51
CA GLY A 29 -14.10 -8.69 11.74
C GLY A 29 -14.37 -10.19 11.53
N ARG A 30 -14.17 -10.68 10.31
CA ARG A 30 -14.40 -12.10 9.96
C ARG A 30 -13.08 -12.73 9.52
N ASP A 31 -12.69 -13.83 10.15
CA ASP A 31 -11.52 -14.62 9.72
C ASP A 31 -11.98 -15.95 9.11
N LYS A 32 -12.03 -16.00 7.79
CA LYS A 32 -12.37 -17.20 7.02
C LYS A 32 -11.29 -17.51 6.00
N ILE A 33 -10.97 -18.80 5.88
CA ILE A 33 -10.07 -19.30 4.84
C ILE A 33 -10.90 -19.62 3.59
N TRP A 34 -10.46 -19.04 2.46
CA TRP A 34 -11.13 -19.20 1.17
C TRP A 34 -10.29 -19.99 0.18
N SER A 35 -10.94 -20.74 -0.69
CA SER A 35 -10.25 -21.47 -1.75
C SER A 35 -9.54 -20.52 -2.70
N LYS A 36 -8.22 -20.68 -2.85
CA LYS A 36 -7.38 -19.88 -3.77
C LYS A 36 -7.82 -19.99 -5.24
N SER A 37 -8.63 -21.01 -5.54
CA SER A 37 -9.06 -21.35 -6.90
C SER A 37 -10.32 -20.62 -7.36
N SER A 38 -10.93 -19.80 -6.52
CA SER A 38 -12.23 -19.23 -6.83
C SER A 38 -12.21 -17.72 -6.90
N LEU A 39 -13.06 -17.18 -7.75
CA LEU A 39 -13.48 -15.79 -7.73
C LEU A 39 -14.78 -15.70 -6.92
N TYR A 40 -14.91 -14.67 -6.13
CA TYR A 40 -16.02 -14.51 -5.21
C TYR A 40 -16.77 -13.22 -5.51
N ASN A 41 -18.09 -13.30 -5.58
CA ASN A 41 -18.93 -12.11 -5.55
C ASN A 41 -19.05 -11.66 -4.09
N TYR A 42 -18.42 -10.54 -3.78
CA TYR A 42 -18.43 -9.97 -2.44
C TYR A 42 -19.65 -9.04 -2.26
N ILE A 43 -20.83 -9.64 -2.22
CA ILE A 43 -22.04 -8.95 -1.78
C ILE A 43 -22.45 -9.57 -0.44
N GLU A 44 -22.65 -8.72 0.56
CA GLU A 44 -23.01 -9.16 1.90
C GLU A 44 -24.30 -10.00 1.87
N GLY A 45 -24.27 -11.18 2.52
CA GLY A 45 -25.40 -12.10 2.61
C GLY A 45 -25.66 -12.98 1.39
N LYS A 46 -24.97 -12.82 0.27
CA LYS A 46 -25.13 -13.70 -0.90
C LYS A 46 -24.03 -14.79 -0.94
N LYS A 47 -24.42 -16.01 -1.35
CA LYS A 47 -23.45 -17.07 -1.59
C LYS A 47 -22.48 -16.63 -2.69
N PRO A 48 -21.15 -16.81 -2.49
CA PRO A 48 -20.17 -16.46 -3.52
C PRO A 48 -20.40 -17.30 -4.77
N GLN A 49 -20.48 -16.65 -5.92
CA GLN A 49 -20.46 -17.35 -7.21
C GLN A 49 -19.05 -17.92 -7.43
N LYS A 50 -18.98 -19.18 -7.72
CA LYS A 50 -17.74 -19.91 -7.90
C LYS A 50 -17.42 -19.97 -9.40
N LEU A 51 -16.37 -19.32 -9.83
CA LEU A 51 -15.76 -19.64 -11.12
C LEU A 51 -14.99 -20.95 -10.99
N ILE A 52 -15.21 -21.84 -11.93
CA ILE A 52 -14.53 -23.15 -11.97
C ILE A 52 -13.10 -22.90 -12.43
N GLN A 53 -12.15 -23.32 -11.61
CA GLN A 53 -10.74 -23.32 -11.95
C GLN A 53 -10.36 -24.71 -12.50
N ARG A 54 -9.67 -24.73 -13.63
CA ARG A 54 -8.88 -25.87 -14.08
C ARG A 54 -7.40 -25.52 -13.90
N GLY A 55 -6.72 -26.21 -13.01
CA GLY A 55 -5.32 -25.90 -12.69
C GLY A 55 -5.15 -24.52 -12.04
N THR A 56 -4.38 -23.64 -12.65
CA THR A 56 -4.07 -22.28 -12.18
C THR A 56 -4.92 -21.19 -12.83
N GLU A 57 -5.85 -21.52 -13.72
CA GLU A 57 -6.59 -20.56 -14.53
C GLU A 57 -7.99 -20.28 -13.99
N PHE A 58 -8.48 -19.05 -14.15
CA PHE A 58 -9.90 -18.74 -14.02
C PHE A 58 -10.60 -19.03 -15.35
N ILE A 59 -11.60 -19.89 -15.35
CA ILE A 59 -12.41 -20.19 -16.53
C ILE A 59 -13.82 -19.66 -16.28
N ALA A 60 -14.21 -18.65 -17.05
CA ALA A 60 -15.57 -18.18 -17.11
C ALA A 60 -16.43 -19.17 -17.92
N ASN A 61 -17.55 -19.62 -17.35
CA ASN A 61 -18.53 -20.40 -18.10
C ASN A 61 -19.56 -19.46 -18.77
N ASP A 62 -20.29 -19.97 -19.77
CA ASP A 62 -21.26 -19.18 -20.55
C ASP A 62 -22.27 -18.47 -19.65
N LYS A 63 -22.81 -19.14 -18.63
CA LYS A 63 -23.76 -18.52 -17.68
C LYS A 63 -23.19 -17.34 -16.92
N PHE A 64 -21.90 -17.39 -16.62
CA PHE A 64 -21.22 -16.28 -15.97
C PHE A 64 -20.99 -15.13 -16.97
N ILE A 65 -20.59 -15.45 -18.19
CA ILE A 65 -20.40 -14.45 -19.26
C ILE A 65 -21.72 -13.76 -19.58
N ASP A 66 -22.78 -14.51 -19.77
CA ASP A 66 -24.13 -13.97 -20.02
C ASP A 66 -24.56 -13.04 -18.87
N PHE A 67 -24.39 -13.51 -17.63
CA PHE A 67 -24.77 -12.72 -16.46
C PHE A 67 -24.00 -11.39 -16.35
N VAL A 68 -22.68 -11.38 -16.57
CA VAL A 68 -21.89 -10.15 -16.48
C VAL A 68 -22.09 -9.25 -17.70
N SER A 69 -22.48 -9.80 -18.85
CA SER A 69 -22.84 -9.05 -20.04
C SER A 69 -24.15 -8.26 -19.84
N GLU A 70 -25.13 -8.90 -19.18
CA GLU A 70 -26.42 -8.27 -18.91
C GLU A 70 -26.37 -7.24 -17.77
N HIS A 71 -25.66 -7.55 -16.68
CA HIS A 71 -25.72 -6.77 -15.44
C HIS A 71 -24.47 -5.86 -15.24
N GLY A 72 -23.44 -6.02 -16.07
CA GLY A 72 -22.13 -5.43 -15.83
C GLY A 72 -21.45 -6.04 -14.61
N TYR A 73 -20.23 -5.59 -14.31
CA TYR A 73 -19.48 -6.08 -13.16
C TYR A 73 -18.44 -5.06 -12.68
N VAL A 74 -17.98 -5.23 -11.45
CA VAL A 74 -16.76 -4.64 -10.93
C VAL A 74 -15.82 -5.77 -10.50
N LEU A 75 -14.59 -5.79 -11.02
CA LEU A 75 -13.59 -6.81 -10.73
C LEU A 75 -12.33 -6.16 -10.16
N VAL A 76 -11.88 -6.62 -9.00
CA VAL A 76 -10.56 -6.31 -8.49
C VAL A 76 -9.56 -7.30 -9.06
N ALA A 77 -8.94 -6.94 -10.18
CA ALA A 77 -7.92 -7.73 -10.83
C ALA A 77 -6.53 -7.40 -10.25
N ARG A 78 -5.74 -8.44 -9.98
CA ARG A 78 -4.31 -8.28 -9.70
C ARG A 78 -3.53 -8.56 -10.98
N GLN A 79 -2.33 -7.98 -11.09
CA GLN A 79 -1.46 -8.29 -12.22
C GLN A 79 -1.17 -9.79 -12.31
N GLY A 80 -1.02 -10.28 -13.54
CA GLY A 80 -0.59 -11.64 -13.83
C GLY A 80 -1.49 -12.36 -14.83
N GLU A 81 -0.88 -13.32 -15.51
CA GLU A 81 -1.47 -14.07 -16.62
C GLU A 81 -2.85 -14.65 -16.32
N ARG A 82 -3.08 -15.03 -15.06
CA ARG A 82 -4.35 -15.59 -14.61
C ARG A 82 -5.53 -14.60 -14.75
N PHE A 83 -5.28 -13.33 -14.40
CA PHE A 83 -6.30 -12.29 -14.56
C PHE A 83 -6.40 -11.80 -16.00
N ASP A 84 -5.28 -11.73 -16.71
CA ASP A 84 -5.26 -11.36 -18.12
C ASP A 84 -6.08 -12.36 -18.94
N LYS A 85 -5.92 -13.66 -18.69
CA LYS A 85 -6.73 -14.72 -19.33
C LYS A 85 -8.22 -14.62 -18.96
N LEU A 86 -8.55 -14.29 -17.72
CA LEU A 86 -9.94 -14.07 -17.32
C LEU A 86 -10.54 -12.86 -18.06
N LEU A 87 -9.82 -11.74 -18.08
CA LEU A 87 -10.29 -10.52 -18.73
C LEU A 87 -10.52 -10.69 -20.23
N ASN A 88 -9.74 -11.55 -20.89
CA ASN A 88 -9.93 -11.90 -22.30
C ASN A 88 -11.20 -12.75 -22.57
N GLN A 89 -11.75 -13.39 -21.54
CA GLN A 89 -13.01 -14.15 -21.66
C GLN A 89 -14.26 -13.28 -21.36
N LEU A 90 -14.07 -12.13 -20.76
CA LEU A 90 -15.17 -11.26 -20.35
C LEU A 90 -15.44 -10.17 -21.40
N PRO A 91 -16.69 -9.67 -21.49
CA PRO A 91 -17.00 -8.57 -22.39
C PRO A 91 -16.10 -7.35 -22.10
N ASP A 92 -15.60 -6.72 -23.16
CA ASP A 92 -14.75 -5.54 -23.07
C ASP A 92 -15.45 -4.24 -23.51
N GLU A 93 -16.57 -4.34 -24.20
CA GLU A 93 -17.37 -3.19 -24.58
C GLU A 93 -17.81 -2.39 -23.34
N GLY A 94 -17.46 -1.11 -23.31
CA GLY A 94 -17.75 -0.22 -22.18
C GLY A 94 -16.93 -0.53 -20.91
N ARG A 95 -15.93 -1.43 -20.96
CA ARG A 95 -15.05 -1.71 -19.84
C ARG A 95 -14.15 -0.52 -19.54
N VAL A 96 -14.16 -0.08 -18.29
CA VAL A 96 -13.26 0.96 -17.80
C VAL A 96 -12.25 0.33 -16.84
N LYS A 97 -10.97 0.56 -17.09
CA LYS A 97 -9.89 0.13 -16.21
C LYS A 97 -9.55 1.25 -15.23
N TYR A 98 -9.34 0.88 -13.97
CA TYR A 98 -8.85 1.79 -12.94
C TYR A 98 -7.53 1.26 -12.38
N LEU A 99 -6.50 2.09 -12.41
CA LEU A 99 -5.27 1.82 -11.68
C LEU A 99 -5.43 2.34 -10.25
N SER A 100 -5.44 1.42 -9.28
CA SER A 100 -5.52 1.74 -7.86
C SER A 100 -4.19 1.42 -7.14
N MET A 101 -3.07 1.71 -7.82
CA MET A 101 -1.72 1.56 -7.29
C MET A 101 -0.94 2.83 -7.59
N TRP A 102 0.19 3.01 -6.90
CA TRP A 102 1.06 4.16 -7.16
C TRP A 102 1.55 4.17 -8.61
N ASN A 103 1.42 5.32 -9.30
CA ASN A 103 1.83 5.49 -10.69
C ASN A 103 3.33 5.25 -10.93
N GLY A 104 4.17 5.38 -9.91
CA GLY A 104 5.59 5.09 -10.02
C GLY A 104 5.90 3.65 -10.46
N TYR A 105 4.96 2.70 -10.29
CA TYR A 105 5.10 1.35 -10.84
C TYR A 105 4.98 1.29 -12.37
N LEU A 106 4.43 2.32 -13.01
CA LEU A 106 4.33 2.43 -14.46
C LEU A 106 5.41 3.32 -15.08
N ASP A 107 6.18 4.04 -14.27
CA ASP A 107 7.22 4.94 -14.70
C ASP A 107 8.55 4.21 -14.90
N VAL A 108 8.99 4.09 -16.14
CA VAL A 108 10.25 3.40 -16.51
C VAL A 108 11.51 4.03 -15.90
N SER A 109 11.43 5.29 -15.46
CA SER A 109 12.54 5.99 -14.81
C SER A 109 12.70 5.63 -13.34
N LYS A 110 11.70 4.99 -12.74
CA LYS A 110 11.68 4.64 -11.32
C LYS A 110 12.25 3.24 -11.07
N ALA A 111 13.00 3.09 -9.99
CA ALA A 111 13.51 1.77 -9.56
C ALA A 111 12.37 0.76 -9.26
N ALA A 112 11.19 1.27 -8.94
CA ALA A 112 10.00 0.46 -8.67
C ALA A 112 9.22 0.09 -9.95
N TYR A 113 9.69 0.43 -11.15
CA TYR A 113 9.00 0.10 -12.41
C TYR A 113 8.66 -1.38 -12.53
N ASN A 114 7.41 -1.66 -12.84
CA ASN A 114 6.89 -3.02 -12.97
C ASN A 114 6.37 -3.28 -14.38
N PRO A 115 7.18 -3.87 -15.27
CA PRO A 115 6.80 -4.09 -16.67
C PRO A 115 5.58 -5.02 -16.83
N ALA A 116 5.38 -5.97 -15.92
CA ALA A 116 4.22 -6.86 -15.97
C ALA A 116 2.93 -6.12 -15.63
N LEU A 117 2.96 -5.21 -14.66
CA LEU A 117 1.84 -4.34 -14.36
C LEU A 117 1.55 -3.38 -15.52
N ALA A 118 2.57 -2.74 -16.07
CA ALA A 118 2.44 -1.83 -17.20
C ALA A 118 1.79 -2.52 -18.40
N LYS A 119 2.23 -3.75 -18.73
CA LYS A 119 1.63 -4.56 -19.78
C LYS A 119 0.16 -4.91 -19.52
N SER A 120 -0.19 -5.27 -18.28
CA SER A 120 -1.56 -5.67 -17.91
C SER A 120 -2.53 -4.46 -17.88
N VAL A 121 -2.05 -3.31 -17.44
CA VAL A 121 -2.85 -2.07 -17.39
C VAL A 121 -3.03 -1.49 -18.80
N GLY A 122 -1.96 -1.42 -19.60
CA GLY A 122 -1.93 -0.77 -20.90
C GLY A 122 -2.05 0.75 -20.78
N ASP A 123 -2.37 1.43 -21.88
CA ASP A 123 -2.38 2.90 -21.95
C ASP A 123 -3.74 3.52 -21.63
N ASP A 124 -4.82 2.75 -21.75
CA ASP A 124 -6.19 3.22 -21.48
C ASP A 124 -6.65 2.83 -20.09
N TYR A 125 -6.39 3.70 -19.11
CA TYR A 125 -6.87 3.54 -17.73
C TYR A 125 -7.17 4.87 -17.07
N ARG A 126 -8.01 4.83 -16.05
CA ARG A 126 -8.23 5.96 -15.13
C ARG A 126 -7.44 5.75 -13.85
N TYR A 127 -6.80 6.80 -13.39
CA TYR A 127 -6.08 6.75 -12.13
C TYR A 127 -7.01 6.97 -10.94
N MET A 128 -6.99 6.04 -9.99
CA MET A 128 -7.76 6.13 -8.76
C MET A 128 -6.99 5.43 -7.63
N HIS A 129 -6.06 6.14 -7.04
CA HIS A 129 -5.23 5.62 -5.97
C HIS A 129 -5.50 6.37 -4.67
N THR A 130 -5.68 5.61 -3.60
CA THR A 130 -5.62 6.14 -2.24
C THR A 130 -4.32 5.66 -1.64
N SER A 131 -3.42 6.58 -1.30
CA SER A 131 -2.16 6.26 -0.65
C SER A 131 -2.40 5.49 0.65
N GLY A 132 -1.55 4.53 0.94
CA GLY A 132 -1.48 3.91 2.26
C GLY A 132 -0.77 4.76 3.31
N HIS A 133 -0.17 5.88 2.87
CA HIS A 133 0.45 6.86 3.76
C HIS A 133 -0.62 7.85 4.24
N CYS A 134 -0.48 8.32 5.48
CA CYS A 134 -1.38 9.37 5.97
C CYS A 134 -1.10 10.70 5.25
N ASP A 135 -2.14 11.52 5.13
CA ASP A 135 -1.98 12.90 4.67
C ASP A 135 -1.32 13.78 5.76
N MET A 136 -0.85 14.96 5.36
CA MET A 136 -0.10 15.84 6.24
C MET A 136 -0.91 16.32 7.44
N LYS A 137 -2.22 16.51 7.29
CA LYS A 137 -3.09 16.92 8.40
C LYS A 137 -3.20 15.81 9.44
N SER A 138 -3.46 14.58 8.99
CA SER A 138 -3.52 13.41 9.88
C SER A 138 -2.18 13.14 10.56
N LEU A 139 -1.06 13.40 9.87
CA LEU A 139 0.28 13.26 10.45
C LEU A 139 0.52 14.32 11.54
N ASP A 140 0.16 15.58 11.30
CA ASP A 140 0.28 16.66 12.29
C ASP A 140 -0.58 16.40 13.52
N GLU A 141 -1.84 15.98 13.32
CA GLU A 141 -2.75 15.59 14.41
C GLU A 141 -2.16 14.43 15.23
N LEU A 142 -1.63 13.40 14.58
CA LEU A 142 -1.01 12.24 15.24
C LEU A 142 0.22 12.63 16.05
N ILE A 143 1.13 13.41 15.45
CA ILE A 143 2.36 13.86 16.13
C ILE A 143 2.02 14.77 17.29
N THR A 144 1.04 15.66 17.14
CA THR A 144 0.60 16.56 18.19
C THR A 144 -0.01 15.78 19.36
N GLU A 145 -0.84 14.77 19.09
CA GLU A 145 -1.45 13.93 20.14
C GLU A 145 -0.43 13.05 20.86
N LEU A 146 0.56 12.53 20.13
CA LEU A 146 1.62 11.70 20.70
C LEU A 146 2.64 12.51 21.50
N ASP A 147 2.81 13.79 21.20
CA ASP A 147 3.82 14.68 21.78
C ASP A 147 5.20 14.00 21.94
N PRO A 148 5.82 13.54 20.82
CA PRO A 148 7.00 12.70 20.90
C PRO A 148 8.22 13.50 21.34
N LYS A 149 9.19 12.85 21.97
CA LYS A 149 10.47 13.47 22.34
C LYS A 149 11.36 13.78 21.13
N ALA A 150 11.19 13.04 20.04
CA ALA A 150 11.86 13.29 18.77
C ALA A 150 11.09 12.62 17.62
N ILE A 151 11.27 13.13 16.40
CA ILE A 151 10.71 12.58 15.17
C ILE A 151 11.87 12.07 14.31
N ILE A 152 11.75 10.85 13.80
CA ILE A 152 12.69 10.28 12.84
C ILE A 152 11.91 9.97 11.55
N PRO A 153 12.04 10.79 10.50
CA PRO A 153 11.38 10.51 9.22
C PRO A 153 11.98 9.26 8.57
N ILE A 154 11.11 8.32 8.21
CA ILE A 154 11.48 7.12 7.48
C ILE A 154 10.53 6.92 6.29
N HIS A 155 10.99 6.24 5.25
CA HIS A 155 10.17 5.89 4.10
C HIS A 155 9.51 7.12 3.44
N THR A 156 10.29 8.17 3.24
CA THR A 156 9.88 9.42 2.60
C THR A 156 10.90 9.85 1.54
N ASP A 157 10.42 10.41 0.44
CA ASP A 157 11.28 10.97 -0.63
C ASP A 157 11.89 12.32 -0.24
N ASN A 158 11.35 12.99 0.78
CA ASN A 158 11.79 14.29 1.22
C ASN A 158 11.76 14.42 2.75
N PRO A 159 12.73 13.83 3.45
CA PRO A 159 12.82 13.91 4.91
C PRO A 159 13.06 15.33 5.41
N GLN A 160 13.75 16.16 4.61
CA GLN A 160 14.01 17.56 4.97
C GLN A 160 12.70 18.38 5.07
N ALA A 161 11.74 18.17 4.17
CA ALA A 161 10.46 18.86 4.24
C ALA A 161 9.68 18.54 5.53
N LEU A 162 9.82 17.33 6.06
CA LEU A 162 9.25 16.97 7.38
C LEU A 162 10.01 17.67 8.52
N ALA A 163 11.35 17.77 8.42
CA ALA A 163 12.13 18.50 9.39
C ALA A 163 11.72 19.98 9.42
N ASP A 164 11.65 20.63 8.28
CA ASP A 164 11.27 22.04 8.15
C ASP A 164 9.87 22.33 8.72
N LEU A 165 8.96 21.34 8.62
CA LEU A 165 7.59 21.48 9.11
C LEU A 165 7.46 21.33 10.63
N PHE A 166 8.25 20.46 11.25
CA PHE A 166 8.07 20.09 12.64
C PHE A 166 9.18 20.55 13.59
N CYS A 167 10.32 21.03 13.09
CA CYS A 167 11.50 21.37 13.92
C CYS A 167 11.26 22.47 14.95
N ASP A 168 10.27 23.33 14.75
CA ASP A 168 9.92 24.38 15.71
C ASP A 168 9.28 23.86 17.00
N LYS A 169 8.65 22.67 16.91
CA LYS A 169 7.93 22.04 18.04
C LYS A 169 8.65 20.83 18.61
N TRP A 170 9.26 20.03 17.74
CA TRP A 170 9.92 18.78 18.15
C TRP A 170 11.30 18.64 17.50
N PRO A 171 12.26 18.04 18.20
CA PRO A 171 13.52 17.64 17.56
C PRO A 171 13.26 16.66 16.41
N VAL A 172 13.76 16.98 15.21
CA VAL A 172 13.69 16.08 14.06
C VAL A 172 15.10 15.56 13.76
N ILE A 173 15.24 14.24 13.72
CA ILE A 173 16.52 13.56 13.50
C ILE A 173 16.48 12.96 12.10
N LEU A 174 17.32 13.47 11.20
CA LEU A 174 17.50 12.93 9.87
C LEU A 174 18.61 11.88 9.88
N LEU A 175 18.30 10.69 9.39
CA LEU A 175 19.25 9.60 9.26
C LEU A 175 19.52 9.31 7.78
N ASN A 176 20.77 9.10 7.43
CA ASN A 176 21.18 8.63 6.12
C ASN A 176 21.09 7.10 6.04
N ASP A 177 21.14 6.56 4.83
CA ASP A 177 21.18 5.11 4.62
C ASP A 177 22.38 4.49 5.35
N GLY A 178 22.09 3.48 6.17
CA GLY A 178 23.09 2.81 7.00
C GLY A 178 23.33 3.45 8.39
N GLU A 179 22.76 4.61 8.66
CA GLU A 179 22.73 5.16 10.01
C GLU A 179 21.56 4.57 10.80
N TYR A 180 21.72 4.50 12.10
CA TYR A 180 20.65 4.06 13.00
C TYR A 180 20.67 4.82 14.31
N PHE A 181 19.51 4.97 14.86
CA PHE A 181 19.29 5.55 16.18
C PHE A 181 19.06 4.42 17.19
N ALA A 182 19.86 4.38 18.25
CA ALA A 182 19.67 3.46 19.35
C ALA A 182 19.05 4.20 20.55
N ALA A 183 17.80 3.86 20.84
CA ALA A 183 17.19 4.19 22.13
C ALA A 183 17.54 3.08 23.12
N ILE A 184 18.46 3.35 24.03
CA ILE A 184 18.75 2.42 25.14
C ILE A 184 17.54 2.48 26.09
N ARG A 185 16.90 1.35 26.32
CA ARG A 185 15.85 1.21 27.33
C ARG A 185 16.49 1.23 28.72
N ASP A 186 16.77 2.40 29.22
CA ASP A 186 17.06 2.63 30.62
C ASP A 186 15.79 3.27 31.23
N PRO A 187 15.26 2.83 32.37
CA PRO A 187 14.17 3.51 33.07
C PRO A 187 14.47 4.97 33.40
N TRP A 188 15.76 5.35 33.35
CA TRP A 188 16.26 6.71 33.57
C TRP A 188 16.72 7.40 32.28
N PHE A 189 16.28 6.91 31.12
CA PHE A 189 16.73 7.40 29.83
C PHE A 189 16.39 8.89 29.64
N ASP A 190 17.42 9.71 29.62
CA ASP A 190 17.35 11.09 29.16
C ASP A 190 17.79 11.16 27.69
N PHE A 191 17.03 11.88 26.87
CA PHE A 191 17.34 12.06 25.43
C PHE A 191 18.70 12.71 25.19
N THR A 192 19.29 13.37 26.20
CA THR A 192 20.65 13.92 26.12
C THR A 192 21.73 12.87 25.95
N GLU A 193 21.45 11.59 26.26
CA GLU A 193 22.36 10.46 26.08
C GLU A 193 22.08 9.61 24.84
N ALA A 194 21.09 9.98 24.02
CA ALA A 194 20.81 9.26 22.78
C ALA A 194 22.02 9.38 21.83
N LYS A 195 22.41 8.26 21.24
CA LYS A 195 23.54 8.17 20.32
C LYS A 195 23.07 7.80 18.93
N ILE A 196 23.51 8.52 17.93
CA ILE A 196 23.35 8.16 16.51
C ILE A 196 24.57 7.34 16.10
N PHE A 197 24.30 6.20 15.48
CA PHE A 197 25.34 5.31 14.99
C PHE A 197 25.26 5.22 13.47
N ALA A 198 26.40 5.30 12.80
CA ALA A 198 26.52 5.00 11.38
C ALA A 198 27.14 3.61 11.21
N TYR A 199 26.55 2.79 10.35
CA TYR A 199 27.08 1.49 9.98
C TYR A 199 28.01 1.65 8.77
N ASP A 200 29.31 1.49 8.99
CA ASP A 200 30.32 1.54 7.92
C ASP A 200 30.60 0.13 7.39
N LYS A 201 30.11 -0.17 6.20
CA LYS A 201 30.51 -1.40 5.47
C LYS A 201 31.87 -1.13 4.79
N PRO A 202 32.84 -2.02 4.84
CA PRO A 202 32.81 -3.45 5.16
C PRO A 202 33.35 -3.84 6.53
N GLN A 203 33.77 -2.93 7.37
CA GLN A 203 34.58 -3.23 8.56
C GLN A 203 33.80 -3.39 9.87
N LYS A 204 32.49 -3.37 9.86
CA LYS A 204 31.63 -3.43 11.06
C LYS A 204 32.03 -2.42 12.17
N HIS A 205 32.59 -1.28 11.78
CA HIS A 205 32.91 -0.21 12.72
C HIS A 205 31.73 0.75 12.83
N TYR A 206 31.35 1.01 14.05
CA TYR A 206 30.31 1.97 14.39
C TYR A 206 30.96 3.32 14.70
N LYS A 207 30.60 4.36 13.97
CA LYS A 207 30.91 5.74 14.36
C LYS A 207 29.83 6.21 15.32
N THR A 208 30.24 6.57 16.51
CA THR A 208 29.35 7.17 17.50
C THR A 208 29.38 8.68 17.30
N ILE A 209 28.23 9.28 17.04
CA ILE A 209 28.08 10.74 17.12
C ILE A 209 27.82 11.04 18.59
N ASP A 210 28.82 11.66 19.23
CA ASP A 210 28.95 11.69 20.69
C ASP A 210 27.89 12.53 21.42
N ASN A 211 27.05 13.26 20.70
CA ASN A 211 26.04 14.06 21.36
C ASN A 211 24.89 14.46 20.41
N LEU A 212 23.66 14.12 20.80
CA LEU A 212 22.45 14.52 20.07
C LEU A 212 22.35 16.05 19.89
N GLN A 213 22.81 16.84 20.89
CA GLN A 213 22.85 18.30 20.81
C GLN A 213 23.80 18.79 19.72
N ASN A 214 24.89 18.07 19.42
CA ASN A 214 25.77 18.43 18.32
C ASN A 214 25.13 18.10 16.94
N ALA A 215 24.40 16.98 16.86
CA ALA A 215 23.64 16.66 15.66
C ALA A 215 22.54 17.71 15.39
N ILE A 216 21.79 18.13 16.41
CA ILE A 216 20.77 19.17 16.32
C ILE A 216 21.38 20.53 15.96
N ARG A 217 22.57 20.89 16.49
CA ARG A 217 23.26 22.14 16.14
C ARG A 217 23.77 22.15 14.70
N THR A 218 24.19 21.00 14.16
CA THR A 218 24.66 20.89 12.77
C THR A 218 23.47 21.00 11.78
N LEU A 219 22.25 20.70 12.21
CA LEU A 219 21.03 20.84 11.40
C LEU A 219 20.49 22.30 11.41
N ASN A 220 20.89 23.12 12.40
CA ASN A 220 20.45 24.49 12.54
C ASN A 220 21.52 25.54 12.12
N SER A 221 22.64 25.09 11.56
CA SER A 221 23.71 25.92 10.99
C SER A 221 23.71 25.83 9.46
#